data_372a4ef53d1e00702aeac8d0c61b5879
#
_entry.id   372a4ef53d1e00702aeac8d0c61b5879
#
_cell.length_a   1.000
_cell.length_b   1.000
_cell.length_c   1.000
_cell.angle_alpha   90.00
_cell.angle_beta   90.00
_cell.angle_gamma   90.00
#
_symmetry.space_group_name_H-M   'P 1'
#
loop_
_entity.id
_entity.type
_entity.pdbx_description
1 polymer ?
#
loop_
_entity_poly.entity_id
_entity_poly.type
_entity_poly.pdbx_seq_one_letter_code
_entity_poly.pdbx_strand_id
1 'polypeptide(L)'
;MIAFAAVLPAVAASTPISVRALLSTCCDACALGCAAIRDVQAQRSAGGDALRVRLKTQDDPRSALTEADAAAQRAIVGALLHEWPGLRIVGEEEDAPLPVAAPGGLRRDLCVGCGSDVTAELADITLYVDPLDGTREFVEERLQNCQALVGVAVRGRAVAGAVGVPFPSGDLRSDATIVYGLVGAGYGTLGQELARPFIPRDASRPRPYVATGDTLPSIMEARQTIPSHR
;
A
#
# COMPACT_ATOMS: atom_id res chain seq x y z
N MET A 1 28.91 48.95 18.17
CA MET A 1 27.88 47.88 18.18
C MET A 1 27.57 47.57 16.73
N ILE A 2 28.08 46.43 16.25
CA ILE A 2 27.83 45.95 14.88
C ILE A 2 26.68 44.93 14.99
N ALA A 3 25.53 45.29 14.42
CA ALA A 3 24.36 44.37 14.38
C ALA A 3 24.60 43.30 13.33
N PHE A 4 24.75 42.06 13.77
CA PHE A 4 24.70 40.88 12.89
C PHE A 4 23.24 40.60 12.52
N ALA A 5 22.86 40.95 11.30
CA ALA A 5 21.62 40.48 10.73
C ALA A 5 21.80 38.98 10.37
N ALA A 6 21.15 38.07 11.12
CA ALA A 6 21.07 36.68 10.77
C ALA A 6 20.18 36.58 9.52
N VAL A 7 20.78 36.28 8.37
CA VAL A 7 20.07 35.90 7.17
C VAL A 7 19.61 34.44 7.41
N LEU A 8 18.35 34.28 7.77
CA LEU A 8 17.72 32.97 7.78
C LEU A 8 17.73 32.43 6.33
N PRO A 9 18.20 31.19 6.10
CA PRO A 9 18.11 30.62 4.76
C PRO A 9 16.64 30.58 4.34
N ALA A 10 16.35 31.10 3.14
CA ALA A 10 15.04 30.98 2.53
C ALA A 10 14.70 29.48 2.46
N VAL A 11 13.65 29.07 3.15
CA VAL A 11 13.07 27.76 2.97
C VAL A 11 12.68 27.67 1.50
N ALA A 12 13.40 26.87 0.72
CA ALA A 12 13.05 26.62 -0.66
C ALA A 12 11.58 26.19 -0.68
N ALA A 13 10.74 26.95 -1.38
CA ALA A 13 9.32 26.61 -1.54
C ALA A 13 9.26 25.20 -2.17
N SER A 14 8.82 24.22 -1.41
CA SER A 14 8.63 22.88 -1.94
C SER A 14 7.47 22.94 -2.94
N THR A 15 7.63 22.33 -4.10
CA THR A 15 6.57 22.31 -5.10
C THR A 15 5.48 21.35 -4.62
N PRO A 16 4.21 21.80 -4.50
CA PRO A 16 3.12 20.91 -4.12
C PRO A 16 2.99 19.76 -5.10
N ILE A 17 2.78 18.56 -4.60
CA ILE A 17 2.59 17.36 -5.42
C ILE A 17 1.12 16.97 -5.45
N SER A 18 0.72 16.33 -6.55
CA SER A 18 -0.60 15.75 -6.73
C SER A 18 -0.75 14.51 -5.86
N VAL A 19 -1.72 14.49 -4.94
CA VAL A 19 -2.04 13.30 -4.12
C VAL A 19 -2.54 12.15 -5.00
N ARG A 20 -3.20 12.46 -6.11
CA ARG A 20 -3.64 11.45 -7.08
C ARG A 20 -2.46 10.82 -7.83
N ALA A 21 -1.47 11.62 -8.23
CA ALA A 21 -0.24 11.10 -8.84
C ALA A 21 0.55 10.25 -7.84
N LEU A 22 0.64 10.68 -6.57
CA LEU A 22 1.22 9.91 -5.49
C LEU A 22 0.47 8.59 -5.25
N LEU A 23 -0.87 8.62 -5.19
CA LEU A 23 -1.69 7.41 -5.07
C LEU A 23 -1.45 6.44 -6.23
N SER A 24 -1.31 6.95 -7.46
CA SER A 24 -0.96 6.14 -8.63
C SER A 24 0.37 5.42 -8.43
N THR A 25 1.40 6.12 -7.95
CA THR A 25 2.69 5.49 -7.64
C THR A 25 2.59 4.49 -6.49
N CYS A 26 1.74 4.73 -5.48
CA CYS A 26 1.46 3.77 -4.41
C CYS A 26 0.81 2.49 -4.96
N CYS A 27 -0.12 2.60 -5.90
CA CYS A 27 -0.73 1.44 -6.56
C CYS A 27 0.32 0.60 -7.32
N ASP A 28 1.20 1.27 -8.06
CA ASP A 28 2.25 0.59 -8.83
C ASP A 28 3.30 -0.05 -7.90
N ALA A 29 3.67 0.64 -6.81
CA ALA A 29 4.54 0.09 -5.77
C ALA A 29 3.91 -1.12 -5.06
N CYS A 30 2.60 -1.07 -4.73
CA CYS A 30 1.88 -2.24 -4.22
C CYS A 30 1.92 -3.43 -5.19
N ALA A 31 1.81 -3.18 -6.50
CA ALA A 31 1.93 -4.25 -7.49
C ALA A 31 3.34 -4.89 -7.48
N LEU A 32 4.39 -4.10 -7.30
CA LEU A 32 5.76 -4.62 -7.12
C LEU A 32 5.90 -5.44 -5.83
N GLY A 33 5.29 -4.97 -4.73
CA GLY A 33 5.23 -5.72 -3.48
C GLY A 33 4.51 -7.06 -3.63
N CYS A 34 3.34 -7.05 -4.27
CA CYS A 34 2.61 -8.27 -4.58
C CYS A 34 3.43 -9.25 -5.43
N ALA A 35 4.14 -8.76 -6.44
CA ALA A 35 5.03 -9.59 -7.27
C ALA A 35 6.12 -10.26 -6.40
N ALA A 36 6.77 -9.50 -5.51
CA ALA A 36 7.79 -10.02 -4.61
C ALA A 36 7.23 -11.12 -3.66
N ILE A 37 6.03 -10.92 -3.10
CA ILE A 37 5.36 -11.92 -2.26
C ILE A 37 5.06 -13.20 -3.06
N ARG A 38 4.56 -13.05 -4.29
CA ARG A 38 4.23 -14.16 -5.19
C ARG A 38 5.46 -14.95 -5.61
N ASP A 39 6.59 -14.25 -5.84
CA ASP A 39 7.87 -14.90 -6.19
C ASP A 39 8.38 -15.79 -5.04
N VAL A 40 8.27 -15.34 -3.79
CA VAL A 40 8.61 -16.13 -2.61
C VAL A 40 7.69 -17.36 -2.50
N GLN A 41 6.38 -17.18 -2.72
CA GLN A 41 5.43 -18.30 -2.70
C GLN A 41 5.67 -19.31 -3.84
N ALA A 42 6.02 -18.83 -5.02
CA ALA A 42 6.36 -19.70 -6.15
C ALA A 42 7.60 -20.55 -5.87
N GLN A 43 8.64 -19.95 -5.28
CA GLN A 43 9.84 -20.67 -4.85
C GLN A 43 9.54 -21.72 -3.77
N ARG A 44 8.69 -21.39 -2.80
CA ARG A 44 8.22 -22.30 -1.76
C ARG A 44 7.46 -23.50 -2.38
N SER A 45 6.54 -23.23 -3.29
CA SER A 45 5.74 -24.26 -3.97
C SER A 45 6.58 -25.19 -4.84
N ALA A 46 7.74 -24.72 -5.34
CA ALA A 46 8.69 -25.53 -6.10
C ALA A 46 9.60 -26.41 -5.21
N GLY A 47 9.36 -26.48 -3.89
CA GLY A 47 10.15 -27.25 -2.95
C GLY A 47 11.42 -26.57 -2.47
N GLY A 48 11.51 -25.24 -2.69
CA GLY A 48 12.61 -24.43 -2.18
C GLY A 48 12.47 -24.14 -0.67
N ASP A 49 13.60 -24.06 0.05
CA ASP A 49 13.67 -23.65 1.45
C ASP A 49 13.54 -22.09 1.58
N ALA A 50 12.59 -21.53 0.83
CA ALA A 50 12.44 -20.08 0.69
C ALA A 50 11.73 -19.43 1.89
N LEU A 51 11.06 -20.22 2.74
CA LEU A 51 10.31 -19.69 3.87
C LEU A 51 11.22 -19.63 5.12
N ARG A 52 12.04 -18.61 5.21
CA ARG A 52 12.78 -18.29 6.45
C ARG A 52 11.86 -17.51 7.39
N VAL A 53 11.12 -18.23 8.24
CA VAL A 53 10.28 -17.62 9.27
C VAL A 53 11.16 -17.16 10.43
N ARG A 54 11.02 -15.91 10.83
CA ARG A 54 11.58 -15.34 12.06
C ARG A 54 10.43 -14.91 12.96
N LEU A 55 10.61 -14.93 14.26
CA LEU A 55 9.67 -14.32 15.21
C LEU A 55 10.20 -12.94 15.57
N LYS A 56 9.40 -11.89 15.41
CA LYS A 56 9.73 -10.51 15.87
C LYS A 56 9.78 -10.44 17.39
N THR A 57 8.93 -11.23 18.06
CA THR A 57 8.89 -11.39 19.52
C THR A 57 9.08 -12.86 19.86
N GLN A 58 10.05 -13.16 20.70
CA GLN A 58 10.32 -14.54 21.12
C GLN A 58 9.05 -15.13 21.77
N ASP A 59 8.69 -16.35 21.35
CA ASP A 59 7.55 -17.11 21.84
C ASP A 59 6.13 -16.58 21.45
N ASP A 60 6.02 -15.55 20.60
CA ASP A 60 4.72 -15.15 20.02
C ASP A 60 4.62 -15.59 18.53
N PRO A 61 3.85 -16.67 18.23
CA PRO A 61 3.68 -17.13 16.84
C PRO A 61 3.03 -16.08 15.92
N ARG A 62 2.36 -15.06 16.50
CA ARG A 62 1.75 -13.97 15.72
C ARG A 62 2.75 -12.92 15.28
N SER A 63 3.97 -12.97 15.81
CA SER A 63 5.07 -12.09 15.45
C SER A 63 5.92 -12.64 14.29
N ALA A 64 5.36 -13.51 13.43
CA ALA A 64 6.08 -14.08 12.31
C ALA A 64 6.54 -13.01 11.31
N LEU A 65 7.76 -13.15 10.86
CA LEU A 65 8.38 -12.37 9.79
C LEU A 65 8.96 -13.35 8.78
N THR A 66 8.69 -13.14 7.52
CA THR A 66 9.19 -14.01 6.44
C THR A 66 10.07 -13.24 5.46
N GLU A 67 10.75 -13.97 4.58
CA GLU A 67 11.46 -13.35 3.45
C GLU A 67 10.49 -12.58 2.53
N ALA A 68 9.19 -12.97 2.49
CA ALA A 68 8.20 -12.26 1.69
C ALA A 68 7.94 -10.84 2.22
N ASP A 69 7.88 -10.64 3.55
CA ASP A 69 7.75 -9.33 4.18
C ASP A 69 8.94 -8.44 3.78
N ALA A 70 10.15 -8.96 3.96
CA ALA A 70 11.38 -8.21 3.63
C ALA A 70 11.48 -7.91 2.12
N ALA A 71 11.14 -8.85 1.25
CA ALA A 71 11.17 -8.66 -0.20
C ALA A 71 10.14 -7.61 -0.65
N ALA A 72 8.92 -7.68 -0.13
CA ALA A 72 7.87 -6.72 -0.41
C ALA A 72 8.22 -5.31 0.11
N GLN A 73 8.73 -5.20 1.35
CA GLN A 73 9.21 -3.94 1.92
C GLN A 73 10.24 -3.28 1.01
N ARG A 74 11.27 -4.03 0.60
CA ARG A 74 12.31 -3.53 -0.31
C ARG A 74 11.72 -3.03 -1.62
N ALA A 75 10.81 -3.79 -2.22
CA ALA A 75 10.20 -3.44 -3.49
C ALA A 75 9.35 -2.16 -3.38
N ILE A 76 8.47 -2.07 -2.39
CA ILE A 76 7.55 -0.94 -2.20
C ILE A 76 8.32 0.32 -1.82
N VAL A 77 9.06 0.26 -0.71
CA VAL A 77 9.74 1.43 -0.15
C VAL A 77 10.83 1.94 -1.08
N GLY A 78 11.60 1.03 -1.70
CA GLY A 78 12.65 1.40 -2.62
C GLY A 78 12.14 2.11 -3.87
N ALA A 79 11.05 1.60 -4.47
CA ALA A 79 10.44 2.23 -5.63
C ALA A 79 9.87 3.62 -5.29
N LEU A 80 9.19 3.75 -4.14
CA LEU A 80 8.61 5.02 -3.70
C LEU A 80 9.67 6.08 -3.36
N LEU A 81 10.76 5.71 -2.67
CA LEU A 81 11.86 6.63 -2.37
C LEU A 81 12.64 7.05 -3.62
N HIS A 82 12.76 6.16 -4.61
CA HIS A 82 13.37 6.51 -5.89
C HIS A 82 12.51 7.51 -6.67
N GLU A 83 11.20 7.30 -6.71
CA GLU A 83 10.25 8.17 -7.42
C GLU A 83 10.03 9.52 -6.72
N TRP A 84 10.06 9.53 -5.39
CA TRP A 84 9.81 10.69 -4.54
C TRP A 84 10.93 10.88 -3.51
N PRO A 85 12.11 11.39 -3.93
CA PRO A 85 13.20 11.65 -3.00
C PRO A 85 12.78 12.62 -1.89
N GLY A 86 13.04 12.22 -0.63
CA GLY A 86 12.66 13.03 0.54
C GLY A 86 11.24 12.76 1.07
N LEU A 87 10.47 11.85 0.47
CA LEU A 87 9.18 11.41 1.00
C LEU A 87 9.39 10.68 2.34
N ARG A 88 8.60 11.05 3.34
CA ARG A 88 8.60 10.35 4.62
C ARG A 88 7.82 9.05 4.51
N ILE A 89 8.49 7.93 4.76
CA ILE A 89 7.87 6.60 4.77
C ILE A 89 8.09 5.97 6.13
N VAL A 90 7.05 5.39 6.70
CA VAL A 90 7.05 4.56 7.90
C VAL A 90 6.67 3.16 7.46
N GLY A 91 7.62 2.24 7.47
CA GLY A 91 7.40 0.82 7.17
C GLY A 91 7.22 0.03 8.47
N GLU A 92 6.56 -1.10 8.39
CA GLU A 92 6.45 -2.03 9.53
C GLU A 92 7.79 -2.71 9.82
N GLU A 93 8.56 -3.03 8.77
CA GLU A 93 9.84 -3.72 8.87
C GLU A 93 10.99 -2.72 8.95
N GLU A 94 11.37 -2.33 10.18
CA GLU A 94 12.40 -1.30 10.44
C GLU A 94 13.80 -1.69 9.94
N ASP A 95 14.13 -2.98 9.98
CA ASP A 95 15.47 -3.51 9.66
C ASP A 95 15.66 -3.97 8.21
N ALA A 96 14.66 -3.80 7.34
CA ALA A 96 14.79 -4.21 5.95
C ALA A 96 15.78 -3.30 5.21
N PRO A 97 16.89 -3.84 4.67
CA PRO A 97 17.84 -3.03 3.92
C PRO A 97 17.14 -2.41 2.71
N LEU A 98 17.32 -1.09 2.53
CA LEU A 98 16.76 -0.39 1.38
C LEU A 98 17.43 -0.88 0.09
N PRO A 99 16.69 -1.03 -1.01
CA PRO A 99 17.25 -1.49 -2.27
C PRO A 99 18.17 -0.44 -2.87
N VAL A 100 19.22 -0.92 -3.55
CA VAL A 100 20.23 -0.09 -4.22
C VAL A 100 19.72 0.46 -5.57
N ALA A 101 18.71 -0.15 -6.18
CA ALA A 101 18.11 0.31 -7.42
C ALA A 101 16.63 -0.12 -7.52
N ALA A 102 15.76 0.81 -7.86
CA ALA A 102 14.40 0.50 -8.28
C ALA A 102 14.37 0.21 -9.80
N PRO A 103 13.55 -0.74 -10.27
CA PRO A 103 13.21 -0.80 -11.69
C PRO A 103 12.54 0.51 -12.08
N GLY A 104 12.62 0.91 -13.34
CA GLY A 104 12.20 2.20 -13.92
C GLY A 104 11.00 2.88 -13.26
N GLY A 105 10.78 4.17 -13.54
CA GLY A 105 9.86 5.02 -12.81
C GLY A 105 8.46 4.46 -12.60
N LEU A 106 7.85 4.78 -11.47
CA LEU A 106 6.46 4.40 -11.16
C LEU A 106 5.46 5.20 -12.00
N ARG A 107 4.37 4.58 -12.38
CA ARG A 107 3.31 5.22 -13.17
C ARG A 107 2.52 6.21 -12.31
N ARG A 108 2.33 7.43 -12.83
CA ARG A 108 1.62 8.53 -12.14
C ARG A 108 0.19 8.74 -12.62
N ASP A 109 -0.29 7.92 -13.55
CA ASP A 109 -1.55 8.10 -14.28
C ASP A 109 -2.58 6.99 -14.05
N LEU A 110 -2.31 6.01 -13.20
CA LEU A 110 -3.23 4.90 -12.91
C LEU A 110 -4.57 5.35 -12.30
N CYS A 111 -4.56 6.45 -11.57
CA CYS A 111 -5.71 6.95 -10.82
C CYS A 111 -6.35 8.19 -11.47
N VAL A 112 -6.22 8.39 -12.79
CA VAL A 112 -6.78 9.58 -13.49
C VAL A 112 -8.28 9.74 -13.34
N GLY A 113 -9.04 8.65 -13.13
CA GLY A 113 -10.49 8.68 -12.89
C GLY A 113 -10.90 9.10 -11.47
N CYS A 114 -9.96 9.31 -10.55
CA CYS A 114 -10.24 9.64 -9.15
C CYS A 114 -10.65 11.10 -8.93
N GLY A 115 -11.74 11.56 -9.51
CA GLY A 115 -12.34 12.86 -9.17
C GLY A 115 -11.36 14.06 -9.15
N SER A 116 -11.64 15.05 -8.29
CA SER A 116 -10.79 16.24 -8.15
C SER A 116 -9.47 15.90 -7.50
N ASP A 117 -8.37 16.42 -8.06
CA ASP A 117 -7.05 16.27 -7.49
C ASP A 117 -6.85 17.21 -6.29
N VAL A 118 -6.14 16.71 -5.30
CA VAL A 118 -5.71 17.48 -4.13
C VAL A 118 -4.20 17.57 -4.18
N THR A 119 -3.65 18.75 -3.91
CA THR A 119 -2.21 18.95 -3.80
C THR A 119 -1.78 19.08 -2.35
N ALA A 120 -0.58 18.62 -2.03
CA ALA A 120 0.04 18.77 -0.71
C ALA A 120 1.54 18.99 -0.85
N GLU A 121 2.12 19.68 0.11
CA GLU A 121 3.57 19.80 0.21
C GLU A 121 4.18 18.45 0.58
N LEU A 122 5.30 18.08 -0.04
CA LEU A 122 5.97 16.81 0.22
C LEU A 122 6.29 16.63 1.72
N ALA A 123 6.67 17.70 2.39
CA ALA A 123 6.98 17.69 3.82
C ALA A 123 5.77 17.39 4.73
N ASP A 124 4.55 17.62 4.25
CA ASP A 124 3.30 17.36 4.97
C ASP A 124 2.83 15.92 4.80
N ILE A 125 3.44 15.15 3.89
CA ILE A 125 3.03 13.80 3.53
C ILE A 125 3.83 12.77 4.32
N THR A 126 3.13 11.75 4.80
CA THR A 126 3.74 10.54 5.35
C THR A 126 3.05 9.33 4.73
N LEU A 127 3.83 8.39 4.21
CA LEU A 127 3.34 7.08 3.82
C LEU A 127 3.53 6.08 4.96
N TYR A 128 2.57 5.19 5.10
CA TYR A 128 2.63 4.04 6.00
C TYR A 128 2.58 2.78 5.16
N VAL A 129 3.54 1.89 5.34
CA VAL A 129 3.69 0.67 4.54
C VAL A 129 3.67 -0.53 5.47
N ASP A 130 2.70 -1.42 5.24
CA ASP A 130 2.71 -2.79 5.74
C ASP A 130 2.96 -3.69 4.52
N PRO A 131 4.15 -4.30 4.41
CA PRO A 131 4.54 -5.03 3.21
C PRO A 131 3.78 -6.34 3.02
N LEU A 132 3.37 -6.98 4.13
CA LEU A 132 2.61 -8.22 4.11
C LEU A 132 1.71 -8.32 5.35
N ASP A 133 0.57 -7.64 5.31
CA ASP A 133 -0.52 -7.89 6.28
C ASP A 133 -0.99 -9.34 6.12
N GLY A 134 -1.06 -10.05 7.25
CA GLY A 134 -1.36 -11.47 7.26
C GLY A 134 -0.12 -12.37 7.09
N THR A 135 1.03 -12.02 7.65
CA THR A 135 2.26 -12.86 7.62
C THR A 135 1.98 -14.27 8.15
N ARG A 136 1.20 -14.40 9.23
CA ARG A 136 0.78 -15.71 9.75
C ARG A 136 -0.06 -16.47 8.73
N GLU A 137 -0.99 -15.81 8.04
CA GLU A 137 -1.83 -16.39 7.00
C GLU A 137 -0.96 -16.92 5.85
N PHE A 138 0.09 -16.16 5.50
CA PHE A 138 1.06 -16.58 4.50
C PHE A 138 1.83 -17.82 4.94
N VAL A 139 2.29 -17.89 6.19
CA VAL A 139 2.99 -19.06 6.75
C VAL A 139 2.08 -20.30 6.74
N GLU A 140 0.81 -20.13 7.09
CA GLU A 140 -0.19 -21.20 7.18
C GLU A 140 -0.91 -21.48 5.82
N GLU A 141 -0.43 -20.88 4.73
CA GLU A 141 -0.95 -21.06 3.35
C GLU A 141 -2.42 -20.63 3.15
N ARG A 142 -2.92 -19.74 4.00
CA ARG A 142 -4.20 -19.07 3.78
C ARG A 142 -4.02 -17.81 2.95
N LEU A 143 -3.50 -17.98 1.75
CA LEU A 143 -2.95 -16.93 0.89
C LEU A 143 -3.97 -15.83 0.52
N GLN A 144 -5.27 -16.16 0.45
CA GLN A 144 -6.34 -15.20 0.15
C GLN A 144 -6.48 -14.09 1.21
N ASN A 145 -5.89 -14.28 2.40
CA ASN A 145 -5.94 -13.32 3.50
C ASN A 145 -4.69 -12.42 3.56
N CYS A 146 -3.77 -12.56 2.59
CA CYS A 146 -2.54 -11.79 2.52
C CYS A 146 -2.73 -10.51 1.72
N GLN A 147 -2.15 -9.40 2.18
CA GLN A 147 -2.24 -8.10 1.54
C GLN A 147 -0.94 -7.32 1.66
N ALA A 148 -0.73 -6.37 0.74
CA ALA A 148 0.32 -5.35 0.86
C ALA A 148 -0.37 -3.98 0.96
N LEU A 149 -0.05 -3.19 1.97
CA LEU A 149 -0.77 -1.97 2.28
C LEU A 149 0.12 -0.73 2.16
N VAL A 150 -0.38 0.31 1.49
CA VAL A 150 0.24 1.63 1.47
C VAL A 150 -0.81 2.68 1.80
N GLY A 151 -0.69 3.29 2.97
CA GLY A 151 -1.53 4.40 3.41
C GLY A 151 -0.86 5.75 3.15
N VAL A 152 -1.62 6.75 2.71
CA VAL A 152 -1.16 8.12 2.48
C VAL A 152 -1.82 9.03 3.50
N ALA A 153 -1.02 9.70 4.31
CA ALA A 153 -1.48 10.72 5.25
C ALA A 153 -0.91 12.09 4.88
N VAL A 154 -1.73 13.13 4.99
CA VAL A 154 -1.33 14.53 4.88
C VAL A 154 -1.59 15.20 6.23
N ARG A 155 -0.55 15.77 6.85
CA ARG A 155 -0.61 16.38 8.19
C ARG A 155 -1.26 15.45 9.22
N GLY A 156 -0.89 14.15 9.16
CA GLY A 156 -1.38 13.13 10.09
C GLY A 156 -2.83 12.66 9.84
N ARG A 157 -3.48 13.08 8.74
CA ARG A 157 -4.82 12.62 8.36
C ARG A 157 -4.74 11.70 7.16
N ALA A 158 -5.32 10.52 7.23
CA ALA A 158 -5.42 9.61 6.10
C ALA A 158 -6.24 10.25 4.97
N VAL A 159 -5.66 10.31 3.77
CA VAL A 159 -6.28 10.92 2.60
C VAL A 159 -6.44 9.95 1.43
N ALA A 160 -5.57 8.96 1.32
CA ALA A 160 -5.61 7.97 0.25
C ALA A 160 -4.97 6.65 0.72
N GLY A 161 -5.11 5.60 -0.07
CA GLY A 161 -4.42 4.33 0.16
C GLY A 161 -4.56 3.36 -0.99
N ALA A 162 -3.63 2.43 -1.05
CA ALA A 162 -3.62 1.30 -1.95
C ALA A 162 -3.48 0.00 -1.15
N VAL A 163 -4.20 -1.03 -1.57
CA VAL A 163 -4.19 -2.38 -1.01
C VAL A 163 -3.90 -3.34 -2.15
N GLY A 164 -2.76 -3.98 -2.11
CA GLY A 164 -2.40 -5.06 -3.02
C GLY A 164 -2.91 -6.39 -2.48
N VAL A 165 -3.63 -7.15 -3.30
CA VAL A 165 -4.07 -8.52 -3.02
C VAL A 165 -3.24 -9.45 -3.88
N PRO A 166 -2.16 -10.09 -3.34
CA PRO A 166 -1.25 -10.89 -4.14
C PRO A 166 -1.89 -12.18 -4.66
N PHE A 167 -2.89 -12.72 -3.96
CA PHE A 167 -3.52 -14.01 -4.28
C PHE A 167 -5.06 -13.92 -4.27
N PRO A 168 -5.69 -13.25 -5.24
CA PRO A 168 -7.16 -13.09 -5.26
C PRO A 168 -7.93 -14.40 -5.32
N SER A 169 -7.36 -15.44 -5.94
CA SER A 169 -7.92 -16.80 -6.00
C SER A 169 -7.43 -17.72 -4.86
N GLY A 170 -6.63 -17.21 -3.91
CA GLY A 170 -6.00 -18.01 -2.86
C GLY A 170 -4.79 -18.82 -3.32
N ASP A 171 -4.31 -18.59 -4.54
CA ASP A 171 -3.16 -19.27 -5.13
C ASP A 171 -2.46 -18.39 -6.20
N LEU A 172 -1.56 -18.99 -6.98
CA LEU A 172 -0.80 -18.29 -8.02
C LEU A 172 -1.49 -18.22 -9.39
N ARG A 173 -2.72 -18.75 -9.55
CA ARG A 173 -3.40 -18.85 -10.86
C ARG A 173 -3.90 -17.51 -11.39
N SER A 174 -4.40 -16.65 -10.51
CA SER A 174 -4.83 -15.29 -10.88
C SER A 174 -3.74 -14.27 -10.66
N ASP A 175 -3.76 -13.19 -11.40
CA ASP A 175 -2.87 -12.05 -11.18
C ASP A 175 -3.25 -11.29 -9.91
N ALA A 176 -2.27 -10.56 -9.35
CA ALA A 176 -2.53 -9.69 -8.22
C ALA A 176 -3.51 -8.57 -8.59
N THR A 177 -4.31 -8.15 -7.63
CA THR A 177 -5.26 -7.06 -7.77
C THR A 177 -4.90 -5.93 -6.81
N ILE A 178 -5.01 -4.69 -7.28
CA ILE A 178 -4.81 -3.50 -6.45
C ILE A 178 -6.15 -2.80 -6.25
N VAL A 179 -6.54 -2.62 -5.00
CA VAL A 179 -7.67 -1.78 -4.60
C VAL A 179 -7.11 -0.44 -4.12
N TYR A 180 -7.68 0.66 -4.56
CA TYR A 180 -7.20 1.98 -4.16
C TYR A 180 -8.36 2.93 -3.87
N GLY A 181 -8.09 3.94 -3.06
CA GLY A 181 -9.09 4.93 -2.71
C GLY A 181 -8.52 6.29 -2.37
N LEU A 182 -9.33 7.32 -2.62
CA LEU A 182 -9.07 8.70 -2.28
C LEU A 182 -10.23 9.24 -1.45
N VAL A 183 -9.94 9.76 -0.27
CA VAL A 183 -10.96 10.29 0.66
C VAL A 183 -11.73 11.43 0.01
N GLY A 184 -13.05 11.30 0.02
CA GLY A 184 -13.94 12.28 -0.60
C GLY A 184 -14.19 12.07 -2.09
N ALA A 185 -13.33 11.33 -2.79
CA ALA A 185 -13.49 11.06 -4.22
C ALA A 185 -14.16 9.70 -4.48
N GLY A 186 -13.58 8.61 -3.97
CA GLY A 186 -14.11 7.26 -4.19
C GLY A 186 -13.00 6.20 -4.14
N TYR A 187 -13.24 5.06 -4.78
CA TYR A 187 -12.32 3.94 -4.84
C TYR A 187 -12.40 3.21 -6.19
N GLY A 188 -11.35 2.49 -6.54
CA GLY A 188 -11.26 1.69 -7.75
C GLY A 188 -10.37 0.46 -7.58
N THR A 189 -10.26 -0.32 -8.62
CA THR A 189 -9.41 -1.51 -8.66
C THR A 189 -8.60 -1.53 -9.96
N LEU A 190 -7.38 -2.09 -9.87
CA LEU A 190 -6.49 -2.38 -10.99
C LEU A 190 -6.19 -3.88 -10.96
N GLY A 191 -6.19 -4.55 -12.11
CA GLY A 191 -5.96 -5.98 -12.23
C GLY A 191 -7.00 -6.65 -13.13
N GLN A 192 -6.72 -7.87 -13.61
CA GLN A 192 -7.55 -8.50 -14.65
C GLN A 192 -8.91 -8.99 -14.15
N GLU A 193 -8.97 -9.60 -12.97
CA GLU A 193 -10.20 -10.27 -12.49
C GLU A 193 -11.17 -9.33 -11.76
N LEU A 194 -10.68 -8.26 -11.18
CA LEU A 194 -11.47 -7.31 -10.40
C LEU A 194 -11.45 -5.89 -10.97
N ALA A 195 -10.96 -5.70 -12.20
CA ALA A 195 -10.92 -4.40 -12.83
C ALA A 195 -12.33 -3.78 -12.85
N ARG A 196 -12.59 -2.91 -11.90
CA ARG A 196 -13.82 -2.13 -11.83
C ARG A 196 -13.49 -0.67 -12.05
N PRO A 197 -14.31 0.06 -12.80
CA PRO A 197 -14.12 1.48 -12.95
C PRO A 197 -14.13 2.13 -11.56
N PHE A 198 -13.43 3.26 -11.45
CA PHE A 198 -13.48 4.07 -10.24
C PHE A 198 -14.93 4.37 -9.84
N ILE A 199 -15.26 4.09 -8.60
CA ILE A 199 -16.58 4.34 -8.02
C ILE A 199 -16.49 5.64 -7.23
N PRO A 200 -17.12 6.74 -7.70
CA PRO A 200 -17.17 7.99 -6.95
C PRO A 200 -17.86 7.78 -5.60
N ARG A 201 -17.45 8.54 -4.61
CA ARG A 201 -18.10 8.54 -3.31
C ARG A 201 -19.54 9.08 -3.45
N ASP A 202 -20.48 8.27 -3.01
CA ASP A 202 -21.85 8.73 -2.75
C ASP A 202 -21.90 9.41 -1.37
N ALA A 203 -22.01 10.73 -1.35
CA ALA A 203 -22.04 11.53 -0.12
C ALA A 203 -23.28 11.24 0.76
N SER A 204 -24.33 10.64 0.17
CA SER A 204 -25.57 10.27 0.88
C SER A 204 -25.43 8.97 1.70
N ARG A 205 -24.38 8.18 1.46
CA ARG A 205 -24.17 6.91 2.15
C ARG A 205 -23.31 7.08 3.40
N PRO A 206 -23.61 6.36 4.49
CA PRO A 206 -22.76 6.33 5.67
C PRO A 206 -21.34 5.88 5.27
N ARG A 207 -20.33 6.35 6.01
CA ARG A 207 -18.93 5.95 5.79
C ARG A 207 -18.84 4.43 5.89
N PRO A 208 -18.26 3.72 4.91
CA PRO A 208 -18.00 2.30 5.08
C PRO A 208 -17.06 2.12 6.28
N TYR A 209 -17.31 1.07 7.07
CA TYR A 209 -16.36 0.66 8.10
C TYR A 209 -15.05 0.25 7.43
N VAL A 210 -13.94 0.72 7.98
CA VAL A 210 -12.63 0.14 7.65
C VAL A 210 -12.58 -1.17 8.41
N ALA A 211 -12.65 -2.27 7.68
CA ALA A 211 -12.38 -3.59 8.24
C ALA A 211 -10.90 -3.89 8.05
N THR A 212 -10.27 -4.37 9.10
CA THR A 212 -8.88 -4.83 9.11
C THR A 212 -8.86 -6.34 9.30
N GLY A 213 -7.91 -7.02 8.69
CA GLY A 213 -7.69 -8.46 8.86
C GLY A 213 -8.77 -9.36 8.24
N ASP A 214 -9.19 -10.40 8.93
CA ASP A 214 -10.08 -11.51 8.49
C ASP A 214 -11.42 -11.12 7.87
N THR A 215 -11.71 -9.84 7.73
CA THR A 215 -13.01 -9.30 7.31
C THR A 215 -13.11 -8.91 5.84
N LEU A 216 -12.03 -8.97 5.05
CA LEU A 216 -12.09 -8.62 3.62
C LEU A 216 -13.04 -9.51 2.79
N PRO A 217 -13.12 -10.84 2.99
CA PRO A 217 -14.14 -11.65 2.36
C PRO A 217 -15.57 -11.21 2.73
N SER A 218 -15.82 -10.86 3.99
CA SER A 218 -17.13 -10.43 4.47
C SER A 218 -17.55 -9.05 3.98
N ILE A 219 -16.63 -8.15 3.61
CA ILE A 219 -16.98 -6.88 2.95
C ILE A 219 -17.54 -7.12 1.55
N MET A 220 -17.04 -8.12 0.85
CA MET A 220 -17.58 -8.49 -0.47
C MET A 220 -18.95 -9.16 -0.34
N GLU A 221 -19.21 -9.94 0.72
CA GLU A 221 -20.50 -10.57 1.02
C GLU A 221 -21.52 -9.59 1.63
N ALA A 222 -21.10 -8.64 2.46
CA ALA A 222 -21.98 -7.64 3.08
C ALA A 222 -22.68 -6.72 2.06
N ARG A 223 -22.21 -6.67 0.81
CA ARG A 223 -22.93 -5.99 -0.29
C ARG A 223 -24.19 -6.71 -0.73
N GLN A 224 -24.36 -8.00 -0.40
CA GLN A 224 -25.57 -8.78 -0.75
C GLN A 224 -26.68 -8.70 0.32
N THR A 225 -26.38 -8.19 1.51
CA THR A 225 -27.30 -8.24 2.67
C THR A 225 -27.79 -6.89 3.19
N ILE A 226 -27.57 -5.76 2.47
CA ILE A 226 -28.18 -4.49 2.87
C ILE A 226 -29.65 -4.51 2.42
N PRO A 227 -30.61 -4.61 3.36
CA PRO A 227 -32.04 -4.54 3.03
C PRO A 227 -32.32 -3.16 2.41
N SER A 228 -33.00 -3.15 1.26
CA SER A 228 -33.60 -1.95 0.72
C SER A 228 -34.71 -1.49 1.67
N HIS A 229 -34.43 -0.59 2.60
CA HIS A 229 -35.48 0.13 3.29
C HIS A 229 -36.09 1.13 2.33
N ARG A 230 -37.34 0.87 2.01
CA ARG A 230 -38.27 1.80 1.36
C ARG A 230 -38.61 2.97 2.28
#